data_cb9bf787f92abd6ebeb1b5cf45c8d9c2
#
_entry.id   cb9bf787f92abd6ebeb1b5cf45c8d9c2
#
_cell.length_a   1.000
_cell.length_b   1.000
_cell.length_c   1.000
_cell.angle_alpha   90.00
_cell.angle_beta   90.00
_cell.angle_gamma   90.00
#
_symmetry.space_group_name_H-M   'P 1'
#
loop_
_entity.id
_entity.type
_entity.pdbx_description
1 polymer ?
#
loop_
_entity_poly.entity_id
_entity_poly.type
_entity_poly.pdbx_seq_one_letter_code
_entity_poly.pdbx_strand_id
1 'polypeptide(L)'
;MLVFIIIYIFFSIGVGSIGSRRKIGFISAFIFSLLFSPLIGWIITLAYPKEVNTNDPVYNDNLRFAMKAYHKGNMEEAYRRVKSAILRAPENPEAYLRLGAYYAKDENIPLAIKNVAKAKSLGIPSLELLDKEPFDAIRSSKEWIEFKANDYETGNPIIDKPVSTTDELLKLGELLEKGLITREEF
;
A
#
# COMPACT_ATOMS: atom_id res chain seq x y z
N MET A 1 1.41 -21.66 41.11
CA MET A 1 1.68 -20.23 40.94
C MET A 1 2.81 -19.97 39.93
N LEU A 2 3.99 -20.55 40.09
CA LEU A 2 5.15 -20.35 39.19
C LEU A 2 4.87 -20.69 37.73
N VAL A 3 4.15 -21.78 37.45
CA VAL A 3 3.78 -22.21 36.08
C VAL A 3 2.93 -21.17 35.36
N PHE A 4 1.97 -20.55 36.04
CA PHE A 4 1.13 -19.49 35.45
C PHE A 4 1.94 -18.26 35.10
N ILE A 5 2.93 -17.88 35.91
CA ILE A 5 3.83 -16.76 35.63
C ILE A 5 4.66 -17.05 34.36
N ILE A 6 5.20 -18.26 34.24
CA ILE A 6 5.98 -18.66 33.05
C ILE A 6 5.12 -18.62 31.79
N ILE A 7 3.91 -19.18 31.83
CA ILE A 7 2.96 -19.16 30.72
C ILE A 7 2.63 -17.71 30.34
N TYR A 8 2.36 -16.85 31.31
CA TYR A 8 2.05 -15.44 31.11
C TYR A 8 3.18 -14.69 30.39
N ILE A 9 4.43 -14.87 30.83
CA ILE A 9 5.60 -14.27 30.20
C ILE A 9 5.78 -14.81 28.77
N PHE A 10 5.57 -16.11 28.58
CA PHE A 10 5.69 -16.71 27.24
C PHE A 10 4.68 -16.12 26.25
N PHE A 11 3.42 -15.93 26.66
CA PHE A 11 2.41 -15.26 25.83
C PHE A 11 2.76 -13.80 25.56
N SER A 12 3.31 -13.08 26.55
CA SER A 12 3.75 -11.69 26.37
C SER A 12 4.90 -11.56 25.38
N ILE A 13 5.84 -12.51 25.36
CA ILE A 13 6.89 -12.59 24.34
C ILE A 13 6.30 -12.82 22.95
N GLY A 14 5.29 -13.69 22.84
CA GLY A 14 4.55 -13.91 21.58
C GLY A 14 3.92 -12.63 21.05
N VAL A 15 3.25 -11.86 21.90
CA VAL A 15 2.68 -10.54 21.54
C VAL A 15 3.77 -9.56 21.11
N GLY A 16 4.88 -9.51 21.82
CA GLY A 16 6.05 -8.70 21.45
C GLY A 16 6.58 -9.06 20.05
N SER A 17 6.66 -10.36 19.74
CA SER A 17 7.10 -10.85 18.43
C SER A 17 6.17 -10.41 17.30
N ILE A 18 4.85 -10.35 17.53
CA ILE A 18 3.90 -9.78 16.55
C ILE A 18 4.11 -8.27 16.43
N GLY A 19 4.34 -7.59 17.56
CA GLY A 19 4.58 -6.16 17.61
C GLY A 19 5.85 -5.72 16.87
N SER A 20 6.87 -6.59 16.79
CA SER A 20 8.11 -6.29 16.06
C SER A 20 7.91 -6.07 14.55
N ARG A 21 6.80 -6.59 14.01
CA ARG A 21 6.39 -6.40 12.60
C ARG A 21 5.39 -5.26 12.41
N ARG A 22 5.16 -4.46 13.45
CA ARG A 22 4.23 -3.34 13.45
C ARG A 22 4.92 -2.08 13.96
N LYS A 23 4.35 -0.91 13.66
CA LYS A 23 4.92 0.38 14.10
C LYS A 23 5.06 0.51 15.61
N ILE A 24 4.35 -0.28 16.40
CA ILE A 24 4.47 -0.29 17.87
C ILE A 24 5.81 -0.86 18.34
N GLY A 25 6.43 -1.77 17.58
CA GLY A 25 7.68 -2.43 17.93
C GLY A 25 7.54 -3.54 18.98
N PHE A 26 8.60 -4.34 19.14
CA PHE A 26 8.63 -5.47 20.08
C PHE A 26 8.48 -5.00 21.53
N ILE A 27 9.29 -4.02 21.95
CA ILE A 27 9.40 -3.60 23.36
C ILE A 27 8.06 -3.06 23.86
N SER A 28 7.45 -2.15 23.12
CA SER A 28 6.17 -1.54 23.51
C SER A 28 5.05 -2.57 23.58
N ALA A 29 4.93 -3.45 22.57
CA ALA A 29 3.93 -4.51 22.56
C ALA A 29 4.13 -5.50 23.73
N PHE A 30 5.38 -5.87 24.04
CA PHE A 30 5.72 -6.73 25.17
C PHE A 30 5.35 -6.07 26.51
N ILE A 31 5.71 -4.79 26.70
CA ILE A 31 5.40 -4.06 27.95
C ILE A 31 3.88 -3.93 28.14
N PHE A 32 3.13 -3.54 27.10
CA PHE A 32 1.66 -3.48 27.17
C PHE A 32 1.05 -4.83 27.51
N SER A 33 1.56 -5.91 26.92
CA SER A 33 1.12 -7.27 27.23
C SER A 33 1.42 -7.65 28.67
N LEU A 34 2.57 -7.25 29.21
CA LEU A 34 2.97 -7.55 30.58
C LEU A 34 2.16 -6.75 31.61
N LEU A 35 1.83 -5.49 31.32
CA LEU A 35 1.14 -4.59 32.27
C LEU A 35 -0.37 -4.83 32.31
N PHE A 36 -1.00 -5.06 31.18
CA PHE A 36 -2.47 -5.12 31.09
C PHE A 36 -3.02 -6.55 30.94
N SER A 37 -2.43 -7.38 30.23
CA SER A 37 -2.59 -8.83 30.00
C SER A 37 -2.17 -9.14 28.54
N PRO A 38 -1.75 -10.39 28.26
CA PRO A 38 -1.40 -10.78 26.90
C PRO A 38 -2.53 -10.57 25.89
N LEU A 39 -3.79 -10.75 26.31
CA LEU A 39 -4.96 -10.55 25.44
C LEU A 39 -5.15 -9.07 25.05
N ILE A 40 -5.08 -8.17 26.02
CA ILE A 40 -5.20 -6.72 25.78
C ILE A 40 -4.00 -6.22 24.97
N GLY A 41 -2.78 -6.65 25.34
CA GLY A 41 -1.57 -6.35 24.58
C GLY A 41 -1.67 -6.80 23.13
N TRP A 42 -2.26 -7.97 22.88
CA TRP A 42 -2.49 -8.49 21.53
C TRP A 42 -3.48 -7.62 20.73
N ILE A 43 -4.63 -7.24 21.34
CA ILE A 43 -5.62 -6.34 20.70
C ILE A 43 -4.99 -4.99 20.37
N ILE A 44 -4.28 -4.39 21.31
CA ILE A 44 -3.58 -3.11 21.09
C ILE A 44 -2.56 -3.28 19.94
N THR A 45 -1.76 -4.34 19.97
CA THR A 45 -0.77 -4.60 18.92
C THR A 45 -1.41 -4.74 17.54
N LEU A 46 -2.59 -5.38 17.43
CA LEU A 46 -3.31 -5.53 16.17
C LEU A 46 -3.88 -4.19 15.66
N ALA A 47 -4.17 -3.25 16.53
CA ALA A 47 -4.64 -1.91 16.13
C ALA A 47 -3.55 -1.06 15.46
N TYR A 48 -2.26 -1.38 15.70
CA TYR A 48 -1.17 -0.67 15.02
C TYR A 48 -0.93 -1.23 13.62
N PRO A 49 -0.73 -0.35 12.62
CA PRO A 49 -0.44 -0.78 11.27
C PRO A 49 0.87 -1.58 11.22
N LYS A 50 0.95 -2.50 10.27
CA LYS A 50 2.18 -3.24 10.01
C LYS A 50 3.28 -2.25 9.59
N GLU A 51 4.50 -2.55 10.04
CA GLU A 51 5.66 -1.83 9.55
C GLU A 51 5.91 -2.22 8.09
N VAL A 52 5.90 -1.23 7.22
CA VAL A 52 6.20 -1.45 5.80
C VAL A 52 7.70 -1.68 5.68
N ASN A 53 8.10 -2.83 5.19
CA ASN A 53 9.51 -3.11 4.93
C ASN A 53 9.99 -2.32 3.70
N THR A 54 10.40 -1.07 3.94
CA THR A 54 10.98 -0.20 2.91
C THR A 54 12.37 -0.65 2.46
N ASN A 55 12.96 -1.63 3.15
CA ASN A 55 14.30 -2.14 2.86
C ASN A 55 14.28 -3.40 1.97
N ASP A 56 13.13 -3.82 1.44
CA ASP A 56 13.07 -4.91 0.46
C ASP A 56 13.80 -4.46 -0.83
N PRO A 57 14.95 -5.08 -1.18
CA PRO A 57 15.73 -4.66 -2.34
C PRO A 57 14.96 -4.83 -3.64
N VAL A 58 14.11 -5.85 -3.75
CA VAL A 58 13.30 -6.10 -4.95
C VAL A 58 12.22 -5.04 -5.10
N TYR A 59 11.60 -4.60 -3.99
CA TYR A 59 10.65 -3.50 -3.99
C TYR A 59 11.32 -2.21 -4.48
N ASN A 60 12.47 -1.85 -3.89
CA ASN A 60 13.20 -0.64 -4.23
C ASN A 60 13.70 -0.66 -5.68
N ASP A 61 14.19 -1.80 -6.16
CA ASP A 61 14.61 -1.97 -7.55
C ASP A 61 13.44 -1.80 -8.52
N ASN A 62 12.28 -2.37 -8.22
CA ASN A 62 11.09 -2.17 -9.05
C ASN A 62 10.69 -0.69 -9.12
N LEU A 63 10.69 0.04 -8.01
CA LEU A 63 10.39 1.49 -8.03
C LEU A 63 11.44 2.29 -8.80
N ARG A 64 12.71 1.96 -8.64
CA ARG A 64 13.82 2.60 -9.38
C ARG A 64 13.71 2.36 -10.88
N PHE A 65 13.45 1.11 -11.29
CA PHE A 65 13.26 0.78 -12.71
C PHE A 65 11.99 1.38 -13.29
N ALA A 66 10.90 1.45 -12.51
CA ALA A 66 9.69 2.14 -12.91
C ALA A 66 9.96 3.61 -13.22
N MET A 67 10.66 4.31 -12.33
CA MET A 67 11.03 5.71 -12.54
C MET A 67 11.91 5.89 -13.78
N LYS A 68 12.89 4.99 -13.98
CA LYS A 68 13.75 5.03 -15.17
C LYS A 68 12.96 4.79 -16.46
N ALA A 69 11.99 3.88 -16.45
CA ALA A 69 11.10 3.62 -17.58
C ALA A 69 10.21 4.84 -17.87
N TYR A 70 9.63 5.45 -16.84
CA TYR A 70 8.85 6.67 -16.93
C TYR A 70 9.62 7.80 -17.60
N HIS A 71 10.85 8.09 -17.15
CA HIS A 71 11.68 9.14 -17.78
C HIS A 71 12.09 8.84 -19.23
N LYS A 72 12.06 7.58 -19.63
CA LYS A 72 12.29 7.16 -21.03
C LYS A 72 11.01 7.17 -21.88
N GLY A 73 9.86 7.53 -21.31
CA GLY A 73 8.56 7.47 -21.97
C GLY A 73 7.99 6.06 -22.13
N ASN A 74 8.62 5.03 -21.54
CA ASN A 74 8.11 3.67 -21.58
C ASN A 74 7.11 3.45 -20.42
N MET A 75 5.86 3.92 -20.65
CA MET A 75 4.82 3.88 -19.63
C MET A 75 4.39 2.45 -19.28
N GLU A 76 4.36 1.54 -20.26
CA GLU A 76 4.00 0.14 -20.03
C GLU A 76 4.92 -0.52 -19.01
N GLU A 77 6.23 -0.41 -19.23
CA GLU A 77 7.23 -0.92 -18.28
C GLU A 77 7.13 -0.21 -16.92
N ALA A 78 6.89 1.11 -16.90
CA ALA A 78 6.71 1.87 -15.68
C ALA A 78 5.54 1.33 -14.86
N TYR A 79 4.37 1.11 -15.48
CA TYR A 79 3.20 0.52 -14.84
C TYR A 79 3.47 -0.88 -14.32
N ARG A 80 4.07 -1.74 -15.15
CA ARG A 80 4.39 -3.12 -14.79
C ARG A 80 5.27 -3.18 -13.54
N ARG A 81 6.31 -2.36 -13.49
CA ARG A 81 7.24 -2.29 -12.36
C ARG A 81 6.61 -1.78 -11.08
N VAL A 82 5.79 -0.72 -11.14
CA VAL A 82 5.10 -0.22 -9.95
C VAL A 82 4.10 -1.25 -9.43
N LYS A 83 3.34 -1.91 -10.31
CA LYS A 83 2.42 -2.98 -9.89
C LYS A 83 3.17 -4.13 -9.23
N SER A 84 4.35 -4.52 -9.73
CA SER A 84 5.20 -5.51 -9.07
C SER A 84 5.68 -5.05 -7.69
N ALA A 85 5.98 -3.76 -7.52
CA ALA A 85 6.31 -3.19 -6.20
C ALA A 85 5.10 -3.26 -5.25
N ILE A 86 3.90 -2.94 -5.72
CA ILE A 86 2.66 -3.04 -4.93
C ILE A 86 2.43 -4.48 -4.46
N LEU A 87 2.63 -5.48 -5.32
CA LEU A 87 2.50 -6.90 -4.94
C LEU A 87 3.47 -7.30 -3.83
N ARG A 88 4.66 -6.73 -3.82
CA ARG A 88 5.69 -7.00 -2.79
C ARG A 88 5.39 -6.30 -1.46
N ALA A 89 4.90 -5.07 -1.51
CA ALA A 89 4.60 -4.27 -0.34
C ALA A 89 3.25 -3.54 -0.49
N PRO A 90 2.12 -4.27 -0.38
CA PRO A 90 0.78 -3.72 -0.65
C PRO A 90 0.32 -2.67 0.38
N GLU A 91 1.03 -2.56 1.50
CA GLU A 91 0.77 -1.55 2.53
C GLU A 91 1.70 -0.33 2.41
N ASN A 92 2.56 -0.27 1.38
CA ASN A 92 3.46 0.87 1.17
C ASN A 92 2.77 1.95 0.32
N PRO A 93 2.53 3.16 0.87
CA PRO A 93 1.85 4.22 0.15
C PRO A 93 2.63 4.76 -1.06
N GLU A 94 3.96 4.66 -1.04
CA GLU A 94 4.81 5.24 -2.09
C GLU A 94 4.53 4.64 -3.48
N ALA A 95 4.35 3.32 -3.57
CA ALA A 95 4.08 2.67 -4.85
C ALA A 95 2.72 3.11 -5.43
N TYR A 96 1.70 3.25 -4.59
CA TYR A 96 0.40 3.77 -5.03
C TYR A 96 0.47 5.23 -5.45
N LEU A 97 1.22 6.06 -4.72
CA LEU A 97 1.43 7.46 -5.09
C LEU A 97 2.11 7.56 -6.47
N ARG A 98 3.15 6.75 -6.72
CA ARG A 98 3.82 6.69 -8.04
C ARG A 98 2.89 6.20 -9.14
N LEU A 99 2.07 5.19 -8.86
CA LEU A 99 1.10 4.70 -9.82
C LEU A 99 0.04 5.77 -10.14
N GLY A 100 -0.44 6.49 -9.12
CA GLY A 100 -1.33 7.64 -9.29
C GLY A 100 -0.70 8.74 -10.15
N ALA A 101 0.59 9.04 -9.90
CA ALA A 101 1.37 10.00 -10.66
C ALA A 101 1.50 9.62 -12.16
N TYR A 102 1.72 8.34 -12.44
CA TYR A 102 1.81 7.86 -13.83
C TYR A 102 0.46 7.93 -14.54
N TYR A 103 -0.64 7.58 -13.84
CA TYR A 103 -1.98 7.77 -14.40
C TYR A 103 -2.33 9.26 -14.59
N ALA A 104 -1.86 10.14 -13.71
CA ALA A 104 -2.03 11.59 -13.88
C ALA A 104 -1.34 12.09 -15.15
N LYS A 105 -0.13 11.59 -15.43
CA LYS A 105 0.60 11.92 -16.67
C LYS A 105 -0.13 11.48 -17.93
N ASP A 106 -0.81 10.34 -17.88
CA ASP A 106 -1.62 9.82 -18.96
C ASP A 106 -3.06 10.40 -18.96
N GLU A 107 -3.31 11.43 -18.15
CA GLU A 107 -4.61 12.10 -17.99
C GLU A 107 -5.75 11.14 -17.60
N ASN A 108 -5.40 9.99 -17.02
CA ASN A 108 -6.37 9.04 -16.51
C ASN A 108 -6.79 9.42 -15.08
N ILE A 109 -7.65 10.44 -15.01
CA ILE A 109 -8.06 11.07 -13.74
C ILE A 109 -8.66 10.05 -12.75
N PRO A 110 -9.61 9.15 -13.14
CA PRO A 110 -10.20 8.21 -12.20
C PRO A 110 -9.18 7.28 -11.55
N LEU A 111 -8.22 6.77 -12.33
CA LEU A 111 -7.19 5.88 -11.81
C LEU A 111 -6.13 6.65 -10.99
N ALA A 112 -5.83 7.89 -11.36
CA ALA A 112 -4.96 8.76 -10.57
C ALA A 112 -5.57 9.00 -9.18
N ILE A 113 -6.83 9.42 -9.11
CA ILE A 113 -7.58 9.65 -7.86
C ILE A 113 -7.62 8.38 -7.00
N LYS A 114 -8.00 7.24 -7.59
CA LYS A 114 -8.06 5.95 -6.89
C LYS A 114 -6.74 5.62 -6.19
N ASN A 115 -5.63 5.75 -6.89
CA ASN A 115 -4.32 5.39 -6.35
C ASN A 115 -3.83 6.41 -5.31
N VAL A 116 -4.09 7.70 -5.50
CA VAL A 116 -3.76 8.73 -4.50
C VAL A 116 -4.58 8.55 -3.22
N ALA A 117 -5.89 8.30 -3.33
CA ALA A 117 -6.74 7.98 -2.19
C ALA A 117 -6.22 6.75 -1.43
N LYS A 118 -5.82 5.70 -2.15
CA LYS A 118 -5.21 4.53 -1.54
C LYS A 118 -3.90 4.86 -0.83
N ALA A 119 -3.03 5.64 -1.46
CA ALA A 119 -1.79 6.10 -0.83
C ALA A 119 -2.08 6.90 0.45
N LYS A 120 -3.07 7.80 0.42
CA LYS A 120 -3.48 8.56 1.61
C LYS A 120 -3.98 7.64 2.73
N SER A 121 -4.85 6.70 2.43
CA SER A 121 -5.38 5.75 3.43
C SER A 121 -4.28 4.90 4.07
N LEU A 122 -3.16 4.69 3.39
CA LEU A 122 -1.97 4.01 3.89
C LEU A 122 -0.98 4.93 4.62
N GLY A 123 -1.26 6.24 4.67
CA GLY A 123 -0.45 7.23 5.39
C GLY A 123 0.74 7.74 4.60
N ILE A 124 0.49 8.38 3.45
CA ILE A 124 1.57 9.07 2.73
C ILE A 124 2.20 10.16 3.61
N PRO A 125 3.53 10.31 3.56
CA PRO A 125 4.26 11.21 4.45
C PRO A 125 3.99 12.70 4.16
N SER A 126 3.62 13.06 2.94
CA SER A 126 3.34 14.45 2.57
C SER A 126 2.38 14.55 1.38
N LEU A 127 1.36 15.39 1.52
CA LEU A 127 0.43 15.76 0.45
C LEU A 127 1.03 16.81 -0.50
N GLU A 128 2.12 17.48 -0.13
CA GLU A 128 2.80 18.45 -0.99
C GLU A 128 3.31 17.84 -2.30
N LEU A 129 3.51 16.53 -2.33
CA LEU A 129 3.89 15.81 -3.55
C LEU A 129 2.80 15.89 -4.63
N LEU A 130 1.54 16.09 -4.24
CA LEU A 130 0.40 16.21 -5.16
C LEU A 130 0.31 17.57 -5.85
N ASP A 131 1.05 18.55 -5.34
CA ASP A 131 1.16 19.89 -5.93
C ASP A 131 2.36 20.02 -6.88
N LYS A 132 3.02 18.91 -7.22
CA LYS A 132 4.17 18.85 -8.14
C LYS A 132 3.84 18.02 -9.38
N GLU A 133 4.67 18.15 -10.43
CA GLU A 133 4.62 17.18 -11.55
C GLU A 133 4.67 15.73 -10.99
N PRO A 134 3.94 14.81 -11.60
CA PRO A 134 3.16 14.90 -12.85
C PRO A 134 1.67 15.22 -12.69
N PHE A 135 1.20 15.59 -11.48
CA PHE A 135 -0.22 15.87 -11.23
C PHE A 135 -0.71 17.18 -11.89
N ASP A 136 0.20 18.03 -12.41
CA ASP A 136 -0.16 19.26 -13.11
C ASP A 136 -1.11 19.02 -14.28
N ALA A 137 -0.97 17.89 -14.97
CA ALA A 137 -1.82 17.54 -16.13
C ALA A 137 -3.31 17.42 -15.77
N ILE A 138 -3.62 17.00 -14.53
CA ILE A 138 -5.00 16.76 -14.08
C ILE A 138 -5.51 17.78 -13.06
N ARG A 139 -4.64 18.72 -12.63
CA ARG A 139 -4.92 19.64 -11.53
C ARG A 139 -6.13 20.55 -11.78
N SER A 140 -6.38 20.92 -13.02
CA SER A 140 -7.50 21.77 -13.45
C SER A 140 -8.81 20.99 -13.69
N SER A 141 -8.78 19.65 -13.61
CA SER A 141 -10.00 18.86 -13.82
C SER A 141 -10.96 19.03 -12.64
N LYS A 142 -12.25 18.97 -12.94
CA LYS A 142 -13.31 19.08 -11.93
C LYS A 142 -13.18 17.99 -10.88
N GLU A 143 -12.94 16.77 -11.32
CA GLU A 143 -12.82 15.59 -10.48
C GLU A 143 -11.64 15.70 -9.50
N TRP A 144 -10.51 16.25 -9.96
CA TRP A 144 -9.35 16.46 -9.09
C TRP A 144 -9.58 17.57 -8.07
N ILE A 145 -10.24 18.66 -8.48
CA ILE A 145 -10.59 19.77 -7.60
C ILE A 145 -11.55 19.31 -6.50
N GLU A 146 -12.60 18.54 -6.87
CA GLU A 146 -13.52 17.94 -5.91
C GLU A 146 -12.82 16.97 -4.96
N PHE A 147 -11.93 16.12 -5.49
CA PHE A 147 -11.14 15.19 -4.69
C PHE A 147 -10.23 15.92 -3.68
N LYS A 148 -9.57 17.00 -4.10
CA LYS A 148 -8.75 17.85 -3.22
C LYS A 148 -9.61 18.56 -2.16
N ALA A 149 -10.78 19.07 -2.54
CA ALA A 149 -11.71 19.73 -1.62
C ALA A 149 -12.25 18.77 -0.55
N ASN A 150 -12.37 17.49 -0.88
CA ASN A 150 -12.75 16.42 0.05
C ASN A 150 -11.53 15.82 0.79
N ASP A 151 -10.46 16.58 0.95
CA ASP A 151 -9.23 16.16 1.65
C ASP A 151 -8.65 14.87 1.06
N TYR A 152 -8.68 14.71 -0.25
CA TYR A 152 -8.21 13.53 -0.98
C TYR A 152 -8.89 12.21 -0.53
N GLU A 153 -10.14 12.30 -0.12
CA GLU A 153 -10.99 11.15 0.15
C GLU A 153 -12.00 10.95 -0.98
N THR A 154 -12.19 9.72 -1.36
CA THR A 154 -13.21 9.39 -2.35
C THR A 154 -14.54 9.24 -1.64
N GLY A 155 -15.45 10.20 -1.80
CA GLY A 155 -16.81 10.14 -1.26
C GLY A 155 -17.70 9.05 -1.88
N ASN A 156 -17.17 8.24 -2.77
CA ASN A 156 -17.91 7.19 -3.48
C ASN A 156 -17.39 5.80 -3.10
N PRO A 157 -18.17 4.99 -2.36
CA PRO A 157 -17.78 3.65 -1.94
C PRO A 157 -17.51 2.67 -3.10
N ILE A 158 -17.79 3.08 -4.35
CA ILE A 158 -17.51 2.26 -5.54
C ILE A 158 -16.01 2.21 -5.84
N ILE A 159 -15.24 3.23 -5.42
CA ILE A 159 -13.79 3.28 -5.66
C ILE A 159 -13.03 2.49 -4.58
N ASP A 160 -13.64 2.32 -3.40
CA ASP A 160 -13.07 1.58 -2.27
C ASP A 160 -13.38 0.08 -2.25
N LYS A 161 -14.17 -0.43 -3.21
CA LYS A 161 -14.24 -1.88 -3.35
C LYS A 161 -12.84 -2.38 -3.71
N PRO A 162 -12.24 -3.22 -2.86
CA PRO A 162 -11.04 -3.93 -3.28
C PRO A 162 -11.42 -4.61 -4.59
N VAL A 163 -10.65 -4.36 -5.64
CA VAL A 163 -10.77 -5.16 -6.86
C VAL A 163 -10.67 -6.59 -6.37
N SER A 164 -11.77 -7.31 -6.47
CA SER A 164 -11.82 -8.69 -6.00
C SER A 164 -10.67 -9.40 -6.70
N THR A 165 -9.85 -10.11 -5.94
CA THR A 165 -8.80 -10.98 -6.51
C THR A 165 -9.37 -11.86 -7.62
N THR A 166 -10.66 -12.17 -7.54
CA THR A 166 -11.44 -12.88 -8.55
C THR A 166 -11.58 -12.08 -9.84
N ASP A 167 -11.80 -10.75 -9.78
CA ASP A 167 -11.94 -9.90 -10.98
C ASP A 167 -10.59 -9.68 -11.65
N GLU A 168 -9.50 -9.61 -10.89
CA GLU A 168 -8.15 -9.55 -11.43
C GLU A 168 -7.74 -10.89 -12.05
N LEU A 169 -8.06 -12.00 -11.42
CA LEU A 169 -7.82 -13.34 -11.96
C LEU A 169 -8.65 -13.62 -13.22
N LEU A 170 -9.91 -13.17 -13.27
CA LEU A 170 -10.74 -13.26 -14.47
C LEU A 170 -10.14 -12.44 -15.63
N LYS A 171 -9.68 -11.22 -15.33
CA LYS A 171 -9.06 -10.34 -16.32
C LYS A 171 -7.70 -10.86 -16.80
N LEU A 172 -6.92 -11.47 -15.91
CA LEU A 172 -5.69 -12.17 -16.25
C LEU A 172 -5.99 -13.42 -17.10
N GLY A 173 -7.04 -14.17 -16.76
CA GLY A 173 -7.52 -15.30 -17.54
C GLY A 173 -7.94 -14.90 -18.97
N GLU A 174 -8.66 -13.80 -19.13
CA GLU A 174 -9.01 -13.24 -20.45
C GLU A 174 -7.78 -12.80 -21.26
N LEU A 175 -6.76 -12.25 -20.60
CA LEU A 175 -5.51 -11.85 -21.25
C LEU A 175 -4.70 -13.07 -21.71
N LEU A 176 -4.73 -14.15 -20.93
CA LEU A 176 -4.12 -15.43 -21.28
C LEU A 176 -4.84 -16.07 -22.50
N GLU A 177 -6.18 -16.09 -22.50
CA GLU A 177 -6.99 -16.60 -23.62
C GLU A 177 -6.75 -15.80 -24.92
N LYS A 178 -6.56 -14.49 -24.79
CA LYS A 178 -6.25 -13.60 -25.94
C LYS A 178 -4.78 -13.67 -26.37
N GLY A 179 -3.95 -14.48 -25.69
CA GLY A 179 -2.53 -14.62 -25.98
C GLY A 179 -1.70 -13.37 -25.70
N LEU A 180 -2.23 -12.44 -24.91
CA LEU A 180 -1.57 -11.19 -24.53
C LEU A 180 -0.61 -11.36 -23.34
N ILE A 181 -0.73 -12.47 -22.62
CA ILE A 181 0.21 -12.92 -21.60
C ILE A 181 0.47 -14.42 -21.74
N THR A 182 1.63 -14.88 -21.31
CA THR A 182 2.00 -16.30 -21.33
C THR A 182 1.56 -16.98 -20.02
N ARG A 183 1.56 -18.34 -20.00
CA ARG A 183 1.31 -19.11 -18.78
C ARG A 183 2.35 -18.88 -17.68
N GLU A 184 3.55 -18.44 -18.04
CA GLU A 184 4.63 -18.13 -17.10
C GLU A 184 4.47 -16.73 -16.49
N GLU A 185 3.74 -15.84 -17.17
CA GLU A 185 3.40 -14.49 -16.70
C GLU A 185 2.08 -14.43 -15.90
N PHE A 186 1.23 -15.46 -16.03
CA PHE A 186 0.00 -15.66 -15.27
C PHE A 186 0.30 -16.14 -13.84
#